data_88111ff6de927f1e41c19fe2f98ab854
#
_entry.id   88111ff6de927f1e41c19fe2f98ab854
#
_cell.length_a   1.000
_cell.length_b   1.000
_cell.length_c   1.000
_cell.angle_alpha   90.00
_cell.angle_beta   90.00
_cell.angle_gamma   90.00
#
_symmetry.space_group_name_H-M   'P 1'
#
loop_
_entity.id
_entity.type
_entity.pdbx_description
1 polymer ?
#
loop_
_entity_poly.entity_id
_entity_poly.type
_entity_poly.pdbx_seq_one_letter_code
_entity_poly.pdbx_strand_id
1 'polypeptide(L)'
;MTSSEVRHHLADHLTRLWRYGMVLSRNNEVARELVQTTCVRALERSAQFTPGTRIDRWLFTLLHSVWINDLRAQRVRQGQGFVDSDELYAPDTWQHDANHLHYQQVMQRVARLPEAQRNAVFLVYVEGFTYQEAADTLTVPIGTI
;
A
#
# COMPACT_ATOMS: atom_id res chain seq x y z
N MET A 1 19.37 -4.93 -9.47
CA MET A 1 18.30 -5.42 -10.36
C MET A 1 18.08 -4.40 -11.46
N THR A 2 17.85 -4.85 -12.67
CA THR A 2 17.63 -3.95 -13.81
C THR A 2 16.20 -3.40 -13.81
N SER A 3 15.99 -2.28 -14.52
CA SER A 3 14.64 -1.71 -14.68
C SER A 3 13.67 -2.71 -15.31
N SER A 4 14.16 -3.52 -16.25
CA SER A 4 13.33 -4.52 -16.92
C SER A 4 12.85 -5.60 -15.94
N GLU A 5 13.72 -6.05 -15.06
CA GLU A 5 13.37 -7.04 -14.04
C GLU A 5 12.37 -6.46 -13.03
N VAL A 6 12.60 -5.23 -12.60
CA VAL A 6 11.68 -4.55 -11.68
C VAL A 6 10.31 -4.38 -12.32
N ARG A 7 10.28 -3.99 -13.60
CA ARG A 7 9.00 -3.84 -14.32
C ARG A 7 8.21 -5.14 -14.33
N HIS A 8 8.89 -6.25 -14.56
CA HIS A 8 8.25 -7.56 -14.56
C HIS A 8 7.62 -7.88 -13.20
N HIS A 9 8.36 -7.62 -12.13
CA HIS A 9 7.84 -7.85 -10.77
C HIS A 9 6.74 -6.88 -10.38
N LEU A 10 6.80 -5.63 -10.85
CA LEU A 10 5.75 -4.66 -10.59
C LEU A 10 4.40 -5.15 -11.08
N ALA A 11 4.36 -5.76 -12.28
CA ALA A 11 3.11 -6.26 -12.84
C ALA A 11 2.45 -7.29 -11.93
N ASP A 12 3.25 -8.09 -11.22
CA ASP A 12 2.74 -9.12 -10.33
C ASP A 12 2.17 -8.55 -9.02
N HIS A 13 2.53 -7.32 -8.66
CA HIS A 13 2.17 -6.75 -7.37
C HIS A 13 1.26 -5.52 -7.45
N LEU A 14 0.81 -5.14 -8.64
CA LEU A 14 0.01 -3.93 -8.81
C LEU A 14 -1.27 -3.93 -7.99
N THR A 15 -2.00 -5.04 -7.99
CA THR A 15 -3.25 -5.13 -7.23
C THR A 15 -3.01 -4.99 -5.73
N ARG A 16 -1.97 -5.62 -5.22
CA ARG A 16 -1.61 -5.53 -3.80
C ARG A 16 -1.21 -4.10 -3.43
N LEU A 17 -0.43 -3.45 -4.28
CA LEU A 17 -0.03 -2.06 -4.06
C LEU A 17 -1.24 -1.13 -4.07
N TRP A 18 -2.17 -1.35 -4.99
CA TRP A 18 -3.40 -0.56 -5.05
C TRP A 18 -4.23 -0.73 -3.78
N ARG A 19 -4.34 -1.96 -3.27
CA ARG A 19 -5.05 -2.20 -1.99
C ARG A 19 -4.43 -1.38 -0.86
N TYR A 20 -3.11 -1.42 -0.78
CA TYR A 20 -2.42 -0.66 0.25
C TYR A 20 -2.62 0.85 0.07
N GLY A 21 -2.59 1.32 -1.16
CA GLY A 21 -2.90 2.71 -1.47
C GLY A 21 -4.30 3.10 -1.01
N MET A 22 -5.27 2.22 -1.17
CA MET A 22 -6.64 2.46 -0.69
C MET A 22 -6.71 2.48 0.83
N VAL A 23 -5.98 1.59 1.49
CA VAL A 23 -5.92 1.56 2.96
C VAL A 23 -5.31 2.85 3.50
N LEU A 24 -4.26 3.33 2.86
CA LEU A 24 -3.59 4.56 3.29
C LEU A 24 -4.44 5.80 3.05
N SER A 25 -4.98 5.95 1.85
CA SER A 25 -5.60 7.18 1.39
C SER A 25 -7.13 7.19 1.52
N ARG A 26 -7.76 6.03 1.46
CA ARG A 26 -9.22 5.88 1.45
C ARG A 26 -9.86 6.64 0.28
N ASN A 27 -9.11 6.77 -0.83
CA ASN A 27 -9.54 7.53 -1.99
C ASN A 27 -8.99 6.87 -3.25
N ASN A 28 -9.87 6.56 -4.21
CA ASN A 28 -9.51 5.87 -5.45
C ASN A 28 -8.45 6.60 -6.27
N GLU A 29 -8.60 7.91 -6.42
CA GLU A 29 -7.69 8.69 -7.24
C GLU A 29 -6.31 8.80 -6.60
N VAL A 30 -6.29 9.01 -5.28
CA VAL A 30 -5.03 9.08 -4.54
C VAL A 30 -4.32 7.73 -4.59
N ALA A 31 -5.06 6.64 -4.43
CA ALA A 31 -4.47 5.30 -4.53
C ALA A 31 -3.84 5.08 -5.89
N ARG A 32 -4.52 5.50 -6.97
CA ARG A 32 -3.98 5.40 -8.32
C ARG A 32 -2.70 6.19 -8.48
N GLU A 33 -2.68 7.42 -8.00
CA GLU A 33 -1.48 8.26 -8.02
C GLU A 33 -0.34 7.64 -7.23
N LEU A 34 -0.65 7.08 -6.06
CA LEU A 34 0.34 6.41 -5.23
C LEU A 34 1.00 5.26 -5.98
N VAL A 35 0.19 4.41 -6.62
CA VAL A 35 0.72 3.27 -7.36
C VAL A 35 1.57 3.74 -8.55
N GLN A 36 1.09 4.71 -9.31
CA GLN A 36 1.83 5.23 -10.45
C GLN A 36 3.18 5.82 -10.02
N THR A 37 3.17 6.65 -8.99
CA THR A 37 4.40 7.27 -8.49
C THR A 37 5.37 6.22 -7.95
N THR A 38 4.84 5.22 -7.25
CA THR A 38 5.65 4.12 -6.73
C THR A 38 6.30 3.34 -7.86
N CYS A 39 5.55 3.05 -8.92
CA CYS A 39 6.10 2.35 -10.08
C CYS A 39 7.24 3.13 -10.73
N VAL A 40 7.05 4.43 -10.92
CA VAL A 40 8.09 5.28 -11.50
C VAL A 40 9.35 5.27 -10.62
N ARG A 41 9.17 5.44 -9.32
CA ARG A 41 10.32 5.43 -8.40
C ARG A 41 11.01 4.09 -8.32
N ALA A 42 10.25 3.00 -8.37
CA ALA A 42 10.83 1.66 -8.37
C ALA A 42 11.71 1.46 -9.60
N LEU A 43 11.25 1.92 -10.76
CA LEU A 43 12.03 1.82 -11.99
C LEU A 43 13.27 2.70 -11.93
N GLU A 44 13.14 3.92 -11.42
CA GLU A 44 14.27 4.83 -11.27
C GLU A 44 15.31 4.32 -10.27
N ARG A 45 14.86 3.64 -9.23
CA ARG A 45 15.72 3.17 -8.14
C ARG A 45 16.00 1.68 -8.20
N SER A 46 15.80 1.06 -9.36
CA SER A 46 15.98 -0.39 -9.51
C SER A 46 17.37 -0.86 -9.07
N ALA A 47 18.40 -0.05 -9.28
CA ALA A 47 19.75 -0.39 -8.87
C ALA A 47 19.93 -0.44 -7.35
N GLN A 48 19.05 0.21 -6.60
CA GLN A 48 19.10 0.22 -5.13
C GLN A 48 18.49 -1.02 -4.51
N PHE A 49 17.69 -1.78 -5.26
CA PHE A 49 17.11 -3.00 -4.75
C PHE A 49 18.15 -4.10 -4.70
N THR A 50 18.27 -4.78 -3.56
CA THR A 50 19.21 -5.88 -3.37
C THR A 50 18.58 -7.18 -3.85
N PRO A 51 19.09 -7.82 -4.92
CA PRO A 51 18.57 -9.11 -5.36
C PRO A 51 18.65 -10.14 -4.25
N GLY A 52 17.66 -11.03 -4.19
CA GLY A 52 17.58 -12.05 -3.15
C GLY A 52 16.77 -11.63 -1.93
N THR A 53 16.37 -10.35 -1.81
CA THR A 53 15.46 -9.90 -0.77
C THR A 53 14.04 -9.86 -1.32
N ARG A 54 13.07 -9.59 -0.44
CA ARG A 54 11.66 -9.56 -0.83
C ARG A 54 11.33 -8.26 -1.55
N ILE A 55 11.11 -8.36 -2.86
CA ILE A 55 10.77 -7.17 -3.65
C ILE A 55 9.42 -6.58 -3.27
N ASP A 56 8.45 -7.42 -2.89
CA ASP A 56 7.15 -6.93 -2.48
C ASP A 56 7.26 -6.03 -1.23
N ARG A 57 8.10 -6.40 -0.26
CA ARG A 57 8.34 -5.57 0.93
C ARG A 57 8.96 -4.24 0.57
N TRP A 58 9.92 -4.26 -0.36
CA TRP A 58 10.56 -3.04 -0.86
C TRP A 58 9.55 -2.12 -1.54
N LEU A 59 8.68 -2.68 -2.38
CA LEU A 59 7.65 -1.91 -3.08
C LEU A 59 6.66 -1.29 -2.09
N PHE A 60 6.25 -2.02 -1.08
CA PHE A 60 5.34 -1.49 -0.05
C PHE A 60 6.00 -0.36 0.74
N THR A 61 7.28 -0.49 1.05
CA THR A 61 8.04 0.57 1.72
C THR A 61 8.14 1.82 0.85
N LEU A 62 8.39 1.66 -0.46
CA LEU A 62 8.39 2.78 -1.39
C LEU A 62 7.03 3.46 -1.43
N LEU A 63 5.96 2.70 -1.53
CA LEU A 63 4.61 3.26 -1.59
C LEU A 63 4.27 4.03 -0.32
N HIS A 64 4.60 3.48 0.83
CA HIS A 64 4.38 4.16 2.10
C HIS A 64 5.17 5.47 2.17
N SER A 65 6.42 5.44 1.72
CA SER A 65 7.29 6.62 1.67
C SER A 65 6.70 7.71 0.76
N VAL A 66 6.18 7.33 -0.41
CA VAL A 66 5.51 8.27 -1.31
C VAL A 66 4.30 8.89 -0.63
N TRP A 67 3.51 8.08 0.05
CA TRP A 67 2.33 8.55 0.77
C TRP A 67 2.68 9.58 1.82
N ILE A 68 3.65 9.28 2.68
CA ILE A 68 4.03 10.16 3.79
C ILE A 68 4.67 11.45 3.27
N ASN A 69 5.62 11.33 2.33
CA ASN A 69 6.45 12.47 1.96
C ASN A 69 5.83 13.36 0.89
N ASP A 70 5.12 12.76 -0.06
CA ASP A 70 4.65 13.49 -1.24
C ASP A 70 3.16 13.79 -1.18
N LEU A 71 2.33 12.75 -1.22
CA LEU A 71 0.90 12.94 -1.45
C LEU A 71 0.16 13.40 -0.20
N ARG A 72 0.50 12.87 0.96
CA ARG A 72 -0.14 13.30 2.21
C ARG A 72 0.15 14.78 2.47
N ALA A 73 1.41 15.18 2.36
CA ALA A 73 1.81 16.58 2.56
C ALA A 73 1.14 17.50 1.55
N GLN A 74 1.06 17.07 0.28
CA GLN A 74 0.43 17.84 -0.77
C GLN A 74 -1.06 18.00 -0.52
N ARG A 75 -1.76 16.94 -0.12
CA ARG A 75 -3.19 17.00 0.18
C ARG A 75 -3.48 17.94 1.35
N VAL A 76 -2.67 17.88 2.39
CA VAL A 76 -2.83 18.79 3.54
C VAL A 76 -2.63 20.24 3.11
N ARG A 77 -1.60 20.53 2.32
CA ARG A 77 -1.32 21.90 1.87
C ARG A 77 -2.41 22.46 0.97
N GLN A 78 -3.07 21.62 0.20
CA GLN A 78 -4.14 22.03 -0.69
C GLN A 78 -5.48 22.19 0.04
N GLY A 79 -5.52 21.90 1.33
CA GLY A 79 -6.75 21.96 2.09
C GLY A 79 -7.74 20.88 1.73
N GLN A 80 -7.34 19.91 0.94
CA GLN A 80 -8.16 18.78 0.57
C GLN A 80 -7.97 17.68 1.61
N GLY A 81 -8.56 17.83 2.76
CA GLY A 81 -8.49 16.79 3.77
C GLY A 81 -8.84 15.41 3.19
N PHE A 82 -8.53 14.37 3.92
CA PHE A 82 -8.87 13.02 3.48
C PHE A 82 -10.38 12.89 3.44
N VAL A 83 -10.91 12.56 2.27
CA VAL A 83 -12.33 12.25 2.14
C VAL A 83 -12.53 10.91 2.82
N ASP A 84 -13.33 10.89 3.86
CA ASP A 84 -13.73 9.65 4.48
C ASP A 84 -14.66 8.94 3.52
N SER A 85 -14.11 8.01 2.80
CA SER A 85 -14.90 7.11 2.00
C SER A 85 -15.39 6.00 2.94
N ASP A 86 -16.68 5.85 3.05
CA ASP A 86 -17.24 4.81 3.90
C ASP A 86 -16.96 3.41 3.36
N GLU A 87 -16.54 3.31 2.13
CA GLU A 87 -16.32 2.03 1.49
C GLU A 87 -15.00 2.02 0.75
N LEU A 88 -14.23 0.97 0.97
CA LEU A 88 -13.10 0.66 0.13
C LEU A 88 -13.62 0.00 -1.13
N TYR A 89 -13.33 0.64 -2.26
CA TYR A 89 -13.74 0.11 -3.55
C TYR A 89 -12.83 -1.05 -3.94
N ALA A 90 -13.42 -2.19 -4.22
CA ALA A 90 -12.68 -3.37 -4.69
C ALA A 90 -12.71 -3.42 -6.21
N PRO A 91 -11.56 -3.60 -6.90
CA PRO A 91 -11.57 -3.79 -8.35
C PRO A 91 -12.35 -5.04 -8.72
N ASP A 92 -12.94 -5.01 -9.90
CA ASP A 92 -13.72 -6.14 -10.41
C ASP A 92 -12.92 -7.45 -10.43
N THR A 93 -11.62 -7.36 -10.61
CA THR A 93 -10.74 -8.53 -10.62
C THR A 93 -10.76 -9.31 -9.31
N TRP A 94 -11.23 -8.70 -8.22
CA TRP A 94 -11.32 -9.37 -6.92
C TRP A 94 -12.65 -10.08 -6.70
N GLN A 95 -13.60 -9.92 -7.61
CA GLN A 95 -14.98 -10.33 -7.37
C GLN A 95 -15.28 -11.78 -7.66
N HIS A 96 -14.30 -12.54 -8.10
CA HIS A 96 -14.52 -13.94 -8.49
C HIS A 96 -14.12 -14.93 -7.42
N ASP A 97 -13.66 -14.46 -6.27
CA ASP A 97 -13.26 -15.30 -5.17
C ASP A 97 -14.50 -15.70 -4.37
N ALA A 98 -14.58 -16.98 -4.00
CA ALA A 98 -15.64 -17.47 -3.13
C ALA A 98 -15.68 -16.75 -1.79
N ASN A 99 -14.57 -16.14 -1.37
CA ASN A 99 -14.43 -15.40 -0.11
C ASN A 99 -14.55 -13.90 -0.28
N HIS A 100 -14.97 -13.44 -1.46
CA HIS A 100 -15.02 -12.02 -1.76
C HIS A 100 -15.86 -11.23 -0.76
N LEU A 101 -17.05 -11.73 -0.43
CA LEU A 101 -17.93 -11.06 0.52
C LEU A 101 -17.28 -10.94 1.90
N HIS A 102 -16.67 -12.03 2.37
CA HIS A 102 -15.95 -12.02 3.64
C HIS A 102 -14.79 -11.03 3.62
N TYR A 103 -14.02 -11.02 2.53
CA TYR A 103 -12.93 -10.07 2.33
C TYR A 103 -13.44 -8.63 2.40
N GLN A 104 -14.55 -8.32 1.72
CA GLN A 104 -15.12 -6.98 1.76
C GLN A 104 -15.52 -6.57 3.17
N GLN A 105 -16.12 -7.47 3.93
CA GLN A 105 -16.53 -7.20 5.30
C GLN A 105 -15.32 -6.88 6.19
N VAL A 106 -14.25 -7.66 6.05
CA VAL A 106 -13.02 -7.42 6.79
C VAL A 106 -12.43 -6.06 6.41
N MET A 107 -12.34 -5.75 5.12
CA MET A 107 -11.76 -4.50 4.67
C MET A 107 -12.58 -3.29 5.10
N GLN A 108 -13.90 -3.41 5.17
CA GLN A 108 -14.75 -2.33 5.66
C GLN A 108 -14.45 -2.02 7.13
N ARG A 109 -14.23 -3.05 7.93
CA ARG A 109 -13.89 -2.87 9.34
C ARG A 109 -12.49 -2.28 9.50
N VAL A 110 -11.54 -2.74 8.71
CA VAL A 110 -10.18 -2.20 8.70
C VAL A 110 -10.21 -0.72 8.34
N ALA A 111 -11.03 -0.33 7.37
CA ALA A 111 -11.14 1.06 6.92
C ALA A 111 -11.62 2.00 8.03
N ARG A 112 -12.31 1.50 9.03
CA ARG A 112 -12.82 2.30 10.15
C ARG A 112 -11.82 2.51 11.27
N LEU A 113 -10.69 1.80 11.24
CA LEU A 113 -9.67 1.95 12.26
C LEU A 113 -8.90 3.26 12.09
N PRO A 114 -8.35 3.83 13.17
CA PRO A 114 -7.41 4.93 13.04
C PRO A 114 -6.25 4.56 12.11
N GLU A 115 -5.66 5.56 11.46
CA GLU A 115 -4.66 5.32 10.41
C GLU A 115 -3.54 4.39 10.85
N ALA A 116 -2.94 4.64 12.00
CA ALA A 116 -1.81 3.83 12.46
C ALA A 116 -2.19 2.36 12.65
N GLN A 117 -3.35 2.12 13.29
CA GLN A 117 -3.85 0.76 13.51
C GLN A 117 -4.27 0.10 12.21
N ARG A 118 -4.92 0.86 11.35
CA ARG A 118 -5.38 0.39 10.03
C ARG A 118 -4.21 -0.13 9.22
N ASN A 119 -3.14 0.64 9.15
CA ASN A 119 -1.97 0.25 8.36
C ASN A 119 -1.31 -1.01 8.91
N ALA A 120 -1.13 -1.08 10.22
CA ALA A 120 -0.50 -2.23 10.86
C ALA A 120 -1.33 -3.50 10.68
N VAL A 121 -2.64 -3.41 10.91
CA VAL A 121 -3.55 -4.54 10.75
C VAL A 121 -3.54 -5.05 9.31
N PHE A 122 -3.61 -4.14 8.35
CA PHE A 122 -3.60 -4.53 6.95
C PHE A 122 -2.31 -5.27 6.58
N LEU A 123 -1.16 -4.71 6.94
CA LEU A 123 0.12 -5.33 6.58
C LEU A 123 0.28 -6.71 7.21
N VAL A 124 -0.02 -6.84 8.48
CA VAL A 124 0.20 -8.11 9.18
C VAL A 124 -0.86 -9.15 8.83
N TYR A 125 -2.14 -8.79 8.89
CA TYR A 125 -3.22 -9.78 8.80
C TYR A 125 -3.75 -9.98 7.39
N VAL A 126 -3.67 -8.99 6.53
CA VAL A 126 -4.13 -9.12 5.15
C VAL A 126 -2.98 -9.48 4.23
N GLU A 127 -1.85 -8.79 4.33
CA GLU A 127 -0.70 -9.02 3.45
C GLU A 127 0.31 -10.04 3.98
N GLY A 128 0.15 -10.49 5.21
CA GLY A 128 1.00 -11.53 5.76
C GLY A 128 2.40 -11.09 6.16
N PHE A 129 2.58 -9.80 6.42
CA PHE A 129 3.88 -9.31 6.90
C PHE A 129 4.14 -9.80 8.32
N THR A 130 5.41 -10.05 8.65
CA THR A 130 5.79 -10.20 10.05
C THR A 130 5.69 -8.83 10.74
N TYR A 131 5.67 -8.84 12.06
CA TYR A 131 5.67 -7.58 12.82
C TYR A 131 6.88 -6.72 12.48
N GLN A 132 8.06 -7.35 12.33
CA GLN A 132 9.27 -6.61 11.96
C GLN A 132 9.16 -6.00 10.57
N GLU A 133 8.64 -6.76 9.61
CA GLU A 133 8.43 -6.25 8.25
C GLU A 133 7.46 -5.09 8.23
N ALA A 134 6.37 -5.19 8.98
CA ALA A 134 5.41 -4.10 9.08
C ALA A 134 6.03 -2.86 9.74
N ALA A 135 6.81 -3.07 10.81
CA ALA A 135 7.51 -1.98 11.48
C ALA A 135 8.48 -1.28 10.54
N ASP A 136 9.22 -2.04 9.74
CA ASP A 136 10.15 -1.48 8.76
C ASP A 136 9.42 -0.68 7.68
N THR A 137 8.31 -1.20 7.19
CA THR A 137 7.48 -0.50 6.17
C THR A 137 6.93 0.81 6.71
N LEU A 138 6.43 0.79 7.93
CA LEU A 138 5.82 1.97 8.57
C LEU A 138 6.86 2.90 9.20
N THR A 139 8.11 2.50 9.27
CA THR A 139 9.20 3.24 9.92
C THR A 139 8.89 3.57 11.37
N VAL A 140 8.41 2.58 12.10
CA VAL A 140 8.12 2.68 13.54
C VAL A 140 8.83 1.56 14.29
N PRO A 141 9.04 1.71 15.61
CA PRO A 141 9.57 0.61 16.42
C PRO A 141 8.61 -0.58 16.43
N ILE A 142 9.19 -1.79 16.46
CA ILE A 142 8.38 -3.02 16.42
C ILE A 142 7.37 -3.08 17.56
N GLY A 143 7.68 -2.53 18.70
CA GLY A 143 6.76 -2.53 19.84
C GLY A 143 5.50 -1.70 19.62
N THR A 144 5.45 -0.91 18.54
CA THR A 144 4.29 -0.09 18.18
C THR A 144 3.23 -0.90 17.41
N ILE A 145 3.62 -2.04 16.81
CA ILE A 145 2.74 -2.85 15.98
C ILE A 145 1.68 -3.59 16.81
#